data_d5d3f263d6d3be928cc830d65c314046
#
_entry.id   d5d3f263d6d3be928cc830d65c314046
#
_cell.length_a   1.000
_cell.length_b   1.000
_cell.length_c   1.000
_cell.angle_alpha   90.00
_cell.angle_beta   90.00
_cell.angle_gamma   90.00
#
_symmetry.space_group_name_H-M   'P 1'
#
loop_
_entity.id
_entity.type
_entity.pdbx_description
1 polymer ?
#
loop_
_entity_poly.entity_id
_entity_poly.type
_entity_poly.pdbx_seq_one_letter_code
_entity_poly.pdbx_strand_id
1 'polypeptide(L)'
;MVAAKMADGYRLFSDFISSDPLRSTTIFRRFDRLAIRNLLYLESELAALESEVERLDMDLIPETMFNHLGDWTILKAEAEYAEEDTAENIPEEEAKKQELMIARMRLVKKIRVKVKEYRKQACL
;
A
#
# COMPACT_ATOMS: atom_id res chain seq x y z
N MET A 1 30.56 -13.01 -23.24
CA MET A 1 29.98 -13.87 -24.31
C MET A 1 28.93 -14.86 -23.86
N VAL A 2 29.07 -15.46 -22.69
CA VAL A 2 28.04 -16.39 -22.16
C VAL A 2 26.72 -15.71 -21.86
N ALA A 3 26.74 -14.48 -21.32
CA ALA A 3 25.53 -13.70 -21.03
C ALA A 3 24.75 -13.28 -22.32
N ALA A 4 25.44 -12.98 -23.41
CA ALA A 4 24.81 -12.65 -24.69
C ALA A 4 24.12 -13.86 -25.33
N LYS A 5 24.70 -15.05 -25.23
CA LYS A 5 24.09 -16.30 -25.69
C LYS A 5 22.89 -16.70 -24.85
N MET A 6 22.92 -16.46 -23.55
CA MET A 6 21.76 -16.70 -22.66
C MET A 6 20.60 -15.74 -22.99
N ALA A 7 20.90 -14.46 -23.24
CA ALA A 7 19.88 -13.47 -23.62
C ALA A 7 19.20 -13.85 -24.96
N ASP A 8 19.97 -14.33 -25.92
CA ASP A 8 19.44 -14.81 -27.19
C ASP A 8 18.56 -16.06 -27.01
N GLY A 9 18.95 -16.96 -26.09
CA GLY A 9 18.16 -18.16 -25.75
C GLY A 9 16.79 -17.81 -25.17
N TYR A 10 16.71 -16.86 -24.27
CA TYR A 10 15.43 -16.38 -23.71
C TYR A 10 14.57 -15.72 -24.76
N ARG A 11 15.14 -14.91 -25.63
CA ARG A 11 14.42 -14.26 -26.71
C ARG A 11 13.82 -15.27 -27.67
N LEU A 12 14.61 -16.21 -28.16
CA LEU A 12 14.17 -17.26 -29.05
C LEU A 12 13.08 -18.13 -28.44
N PHE A 13 13.23 -18.48 -27.18
CA PHE A 13 12.23 -19.28 -26.44
C PHE A 13 10.93 -18.51 -26.23
N SER A 14 11.01 -17.21 -25.91
CA SER A 14 9.84 -16.33 -25.80
C SER A 14 9.09 -16.20 -27.13
N ASP A 15 9.81 -16.02 -28.23
CA ASP A 15 9.23 -15.95 -29.56
C ASP A 15 8.55 -17.26 -29.96
N PHE A 16 9.16 -18.39 -29.64
CA PHE A 16 8.60 -19.72 -29.90
C PHE A 16 7.28 -19.92 -29.14
N ILE A 17 7.26 -19.61 -27.84
CA ILE A 17 6.06 -19.73 -26.99
C ILE A 17 4.96 -18.79 -27.49
N SER A 18 5.30 -17.54 -27.83
CA SER A 18 4.36 -16.52 -28.30
C SER A 18 3.74 -16.87 -29.65
N SER A 19 4.47 -17.58 -30.52
CA SER A 19 4.02 -17.95 -31.87
C SER A 19 3.03 -19.13 -31.90
N ASP A 20 2.87 -19.83 -30.81
CA ASP A 20 1.95 -20.98 -30.72
C ASP A 20 0.49 -20.52 -30.62
N PRO A 21 -0.33 -20.71 -31.67
CA PRO A 21 -1.73 -20.26 -31.68
C PRO A 21 -2.63 -21.01 -30.71
N LEU A 22 -2.27 -22.24 -30.36
CA LEU A 22 -3.01 -23.07 -29.41
C LEU A 22 -2.54 -22.90 -27.97
N ARG A 23 -1.44 -22.15 -27.77
CA ARG A 23 -0.79 -21.96 -26.47
C ARG A 23 -0.47 -23.27 -25.72
N SER A 24 -0.26 -24.34 -26.45
CA SER A 24 0.07 -25.65 -25.87
C SER A 24 1.45 -25.67 -25.21
N THR A 25 2.34 -24.77 -25.61
CA THR A 25 3.69 -24.60 -25.03
C THR A 25 3.72 -23.65 -23.86
N THR A 26 2.60 -23.01 -23.53
CA THR A 26 2.50 -22.04 -22.43
C THR A 26 2.35 -22.78 -21.09
N ILE A 27 3.42 -23.46 -20.68
CA ILE A 27 3.47 -24.17 -19.40
C ILE A 27 4.46 -23.46 -18.50
N PHE A 28 3.92 -22.73 -17.54
CA PHE A 28 4.73 -22.02 -16.55
C PHE A 28 4.54 -22.61 -15.16
N ARG A 29 5.62 -22.61 -14.40
CA ARG A 29 5.58 -23.00 -13.00
C ARG A 29 4.72 -22.00 -12.21
N ARG A 30 3.73 -22.48 -11.48
CA ARG A 30 2.78 -21.62 -10.75
C ARG A 30 3.36 -20.94 -9.52
N PHE A 31 4.37 -21.46 -8.91
CA PHE A 31 4.91 -20.91 -7.66
C PHE A 31 3.86 -20.71 -6.56
N ASP A 32 2.89 -21.58 -6.46
CA ASP A 32 1.76 -21.46 -5.53
C ASP A 32 2.21 -21.28 -4.08
N ARG A 33 3.24 -21.97 -3.67
CA ARG A 33 3.80 -21.86 -2.33
C ARG A 33 4.36 -20.46 -2.05
N LEU A 34 5.05 -19.85 -3.01
CA LEU A 34 5.58 -18.49 -2.89
C LEU A 34 4.46 -17.45 -2.94
N ALA A 35 3.46 -17.66 -3.78
CA ALA A 35 2.30 -16.80 -3.87
C ALA A 35 1.53 -16.74 -2.55
N ILE A 36 1.26 -17.90 -1.96
CA ILE A 36 0.60 -17.99 -0.65
C ILE A 36 1.43 -17.34 0.44
N ARG A 37 2.73 -17.58 0.44
CA ARG A 37 3.64 -16.96 1.40
C ARG A 37 3.64 -15.43 1.30
N ASN A 38 3.62 -14.90 0.08
CA ASN A 38 3.52 -13.47 -0.15
C ASN A 38 2.20 -12.88 0.34
N LEU A 39 1.07 -13.58 0.12
CA LEU A 39 -0.22 -13.19 0.68
C LEU A 39 -0.20 -13.13 2.20
N LEU A 40 0.41 -14.09 2.86
CA LEU A 40 0.55 -14.10 4.32
C LEU A 40 1.39 -12.92 4.83
N TYR A 41 2.44 -12.54 4.11
CA TYR A 41 3.22 -11.34 4.45
C TYR A 41 2.39 -10.06 4.29
N LEU A 42 1.64 -9.93 3.19
CA LEU A 42 0.75 -8.79 2.97
C LEU A 42 -0.33 -8.70 4.06
N GLU A 43 -0.91 -9.83 4.44
CA GLU A 43 -1.89 -9.89 5.53
C GLU A 43 -1.29 -9.43 6.86
N SER A 44 -0.07 -9.86 7.17
CA SER A 44 0.64 -9.44 8.38
C SER A 44 0.96 -7.93 8.36
N GLU A 45 1.38 -7.41 7.24
CA GLU A 45 1.61 -5.96 7.07
C GLU A 45 0.33 -5.16 7.24
N LEU A 46 -0.77 -5.61 6.65
CA LEU A 46 -2.08 -4.96 6.79
C LEU A 46 -2.58 -4.98 8.23
N ALA A 47 -2.42 -6.09 8.94
CA ALA A 47 -2.79 -6.19 10.35
C ALA A 47 -1.98 -5.22 11.23
N ALA A 48 -0.69 -5.06 10.95
CA ALA A 48 0.15 -4.09 11.64
C ALA A 48 -0.29 -2.64 11.36
N LEU A 49 -0.62 -2.32 10.11
CA LEU A 49 -1.13 -1.00 9.72
C LEU A 49 -2.50 -0.70 10.34
N GLU A 50 -3.38 -1.70 10.42
CA GLU A 50 -4.68 -1.59 11.07
C GLU A 50 -4.52 -1.23 12.56
N SER A 51 -3.64 -1.92 13.26
CA SER A 51 -3.34 -1.64 14.69
C SER A 51 -2.80 -0.22 14.87
N GLU A 52 -1.98 0.25 13.95
CA GLU A 52 -1.44 1.61 14.00
C GLU A 52 -2.50 2.68 13.75
N VAL A 53 -3.42 2.43 12.81
CA VAL A 53 -4.58 3.32 12.58
C VAL A 53 -5.46 3.40 13.83
N GLU A 54 -5.78 2.27 14.43
CA GLU A 54 -6.57 2.22 15.66
C GLU A 54 -5.91 3.02 16.78
N ARG A 55 -4.61 2.90 16.93
CA ARG A 55 -3.85 3.67 17.92
C ARG A 55 -3.94 5.17 17.66
N LEU A 56 -3.77 5.61 16.42
CA LEU A 56 -3.89 7.02 16.03
C LEU A 56 -5.32 7.54 16.19
N ASP A 57 -6.31 6.74 15.87
CA ASP A 57 -7.72 7.09 16.05
C ASP A 57 -8.04 7.31 17.53
N MET A 58 -7.53 6.46 18.42
CA MET A 58 -7.69 6.62 19.87
C MET A 58 -7.04 7.91 20.38
N ASP A 59 -5.88 8.27 19.86
CA ASP A 59 -5.18 9.50 20.25
C ASP A 59 -5.89 10.78 19.76
N LEU A 60 -6.63 10.70 18.65
CA LEU A 60 -7.33 11.83 18.04
C LEU A 60 -8.80 11.97 18.44
N ILE A 61 -9.37 10.91 19.02
CA ILE A 61 -10.81 10.83 19.36
C ILE A 61 -11.34 11.99 20.20
N PRO A 62 -10.65 12.53 21.24
CA PRO A 62 -11.27 13.50 22.14
C PRO A 62 -11.72 14.82 21.53
N GLU A 63 -11.17 15.23 20.40
CA GLU A 63 -11.37 16.59 19.89
C GLU A 63 -12.09 16.68 18.56
N THR A 64 -12.05 15.65 17.72
CA THR A 64 -12.56 15.71 16.35
C THR A 64 -13.72 14.77 16.07
N MET A 65 -14.13 14.00 17.05
CA MET A 65 -14.92 12.79 16.85
C MET A 65 -16.29 12.97 16.21
N PHE A 66 -17.01 14.02 16.54
CA PHE A 66 -18.41 14.15 16.11
C PHE A 66 -18.62 15.02 14.88
N ASN A 67 -17.66 15.87 14.56
CA ASN A 67 -17.83 16.85 13.51
C ASN A 67 -17.41 16.39 12.10
N HIS A 68 -16.59 15.33 12.01
CA HIS A 68 -15.94 14.94 10.76
C HIS A 68 -16.02 13.44 10.43
N LEU A 69 -16.89 12.71 11.13
CA LEU A 69 -17.11 11.28 10.88
C LEU A 69 -17.66 11.06 9.47
N GLY A 70 -16.88 10.38 8.64
CA GLY A 70 -17.29 9.99 7.29
C GLY A 70 -17.05 11.01 6.19
N ASP A 71 -16.54 12.19 6.50
CA ASP A 71 -16.21 13.19 5.48
C ASP A 71 -14.71 13.20 5.15
N TRP A 72 -14.38 12.54 4.07
CA TRP A 72 -13.02 12.45 3.55
C TRP A 72 -12.45 13.82 3.16
N THR A 73 -13.27 14.71 2.60
CA THR A 73 -12.84 16.03 2.14
C THR A 73 -12.35 16.88 3.30
N ILE A 74 -13.05 16.83 4.42
CA ILE A 74 -12.67 17.55 5.64
C ILE A 74 -11.40 16.98 6.24
N LEU A 75 -11.30 15.65 6.35
CA LEU A 75 -10.11 14.98 6.88
C LEU A 75 -8.86 15.30 6.06
N LYS A 76 -9.00 15.30 4.74
CA LYS A 76 -7.92 15.62 3.82
C LYS A 76 -7.51 17.10 3.94
N ALA A 77 -8.47 18.01 3.99
CA ALA A 77 -8.23 19.43 4.13
C ALA A 77 -7.51 19.76 5.45
N GLU A 78 -7.92 19.14 6.56
CA GLU A 78 -7.26 19.31 7.86
C GLU A 78 -5.82 18.82 7.84
N ALA A 79 -5.55 17.69 7.21
CA ALA A 79 -4.19 17.16 7.10
C ALA A 79 -3.29 18.04 6.21
N GLU A 80 -3.80 18.53 5.08
CA GLU A 80 -3.08 19.45 4.19
C GLU A 80 -2.78 20.79 4.88
N TYR A 81 -3.75 21.32 5.61
CA TYR A 81 -3.57 22.54 6.39
C TYR A 81 -2.48 22.37 7.47
N ALA A 82 -2.47 21.23 8.14
CA ALA A 82 -1.45 20.93 9.14
C ALA A 82 -0.03 20.81 8.54
N GLU A 83 0.09 20.33 7.30
CA GLU A 83 1.39 20.27 6.60
C GLU A 83 1.91 21.64 6.18
N GLU A 84 1.00 22.57 5.81
CA GLU A 84 1.36 23.94 5.39
C GLU A 84 1.67 24.86 6.55
N ASP A 85 1.08 24.62 7.72
CA ASP A 85 1.22 25.48 8.89
C ASP A 85 2.47 25.13 9.70
N THR A 86 3.63 25.59 9.22
CA THR A 86 4.92 25.45 9.89
C THR A 86 5.25 26.63 10.82
N ALA A 87 4.26 27.37 11.28
CA ALA A 87 4.45 28.56 12.10
C ALA A 87 5.13 28.25 13.44
N GLU A 88 6.14 29.04 13.78
CA GLU A 88 7.03 28.88 14.92
C GLU A 88 6.37 29.02 16.31
N ASN A 89 5.07 29.36 16.38
CA ASN A 89 4.36 29.71 17.61
C ASN A 89 3.12 28.85 17.88
N ILE A 90 3.14 27.55 17.52
CA ILE A 90 2.03 26.65 17.82
C ILE A 90 2.20 26.07 19.23
N PRO A 91 1.14 26.03 20.06
CA PRO A 91 1.18 25.32 21.34
C PRO A 91 1.58 23.86 21.16
N GLU A 92 2.35 23.32 22.08
CA GLU A 92 2.88 21.95 21.99
C GLU A 92 1.80 20.89 21.76
N GLU A 93 0.64 21.05 22.38
CA GLU A 93 -0.51 20.16 22.20
C GLU A 93 -1.07 20.21 20.79
N GLU A 94 -1.16 21.40 20.21
CA GLU A 94 -1.67 21.58 18.85
C GLU A 94 -0.69 21.08 17.80
N ALA A 95 0.60 21.28 18.01
CA ALA A 95 1.67 20.73 17.17
C ALA A 95 1.64 19.20 17.17
N LYS A 96 1.43 18.59 18.33
CA LYS A 96 1.30 17.14 18.47
C LYS A 96 0.07 16.60 17.74
N LYS A 97 -1.06 17.30 17.84
CA LYS A 97 -2.29 16.97 17.13
C LYS A 97 -2.11 17.03 15.61
N GLN A 98 -1.47 18.07 15.10
CA GLN A 98 -1.15 18.21 13.68
C GLN A 98 -0.24 17.08 13.19
N GLU A 99 0.77 16.73 13.96
CA GLU A 99 1.67 15.61 13.66
C GLU A 99 0.90 14.29 13.56
N LEU A 100 -0.02 14.04 14.47
CA LEU A 100 -0.88 12.85 14.45
C LEU A 100 -1.80 12.82 13.22
N MET A 101 -2.37 13.96 12.83
CA MET A 101 -3.20 14.07 11.63
C MET A 101 -2.42 13.77 10.35
N ILE A 102 -1.21 14.29 10.24
CA ILE A 102 -0.31 14.03 9.11
C ILE A 102 0.06 12.54 9.05
N ALA A 103 0.44 11.97 10.18
CA ALA A 103 0.77 10.55 10.30
C ALA A 103 -0.41 9.66 9.90
N ARG A 104 -1.62 9.99 10.36
CA ARG A 104 -2.85 9.28 10.01
C ARG A 104 -3.11 9.30 8.50
N MET A 105 -2.96 10.46 7.85
CA MET A 105 -3.18 10.59 6.42
C MET A 105 -2.18 9.78 5.60
N ARG A 106 -0.90 9.80 5.98
CA ARG A 106 0.15 8.99 5.36
C ARG A 106 -0.17 7.50 5.47
N LEU A 107 -0.63 7.09 6.63
CA LEU A 107 -0.98 5.71 6.92
C LEU A 107 -2.17 5.24 6.10
N VAL A 108 -3.21 6.06 5.96
CA VAL A 108 -4.39 5.77 5.10
C VAL A 108 -3.97 5.56 3.65
N LYS A 109 -3.11 6.42 3.12
CA LYS A 109 -2.58 6.28 1.75
C LYS A 109 -1.79 4.98 1.58
N LYS A 110 -0.96 4.64 2.54
CA LYS A 110 -0.17 3.40 2.55
C LYS A 110 -1.06 2.16 2.59
N ILE A 111 -2.11 2.18 3.40
CA ILE A 111 -3.09 1.10 3.51
C ILE A 111 -3.81 0.89 2.17
N ARG A 112 -4.22 1.96 1.49
CA ARG A 112 -4.88 1.85 0.18
C ARG A 112 -4.04 1.08 -0.83
N VAL A 113 -2.76 1.38 -0.90
CA VAL A 113 -1.83 0.70 -1.80
C VAL A 113 -1.72 -0.79 -1.43
N LYS A 114 -1.56 -1.09 -0.16
CA LYS A 114 -1.42 -2.47 0.33
C LYS A 114 -2.70 -3.30 0.18
N VAL A 115 -3.85 -2.73 0.44
CA VAL A 115 -5.16 -3.40 0.24
C VAL A 115 -5.37 -3.73 -1.23
N LYS A 116 -5.04 -2.79 -2.11
CA LYS A 116 -5.14 -3.02 -3.56
C LYS A 116 -4.23 -4.17 -4.02
N GLU A 117 -3.01 -4.19 -3.53
CA GLU A 117 -2.04 -5.25 -3.81
C GLU A 117 -2.52 -6.61 -3.28
N TYR A 118 -3.01 -6.65 -2.05
CA TYR A 118 -3.57 -7.85 -1.44
C TYR A 118 -4.74 -8.42 -2.25
N ARG A 119 -5.72 -7.58 -2.59
CA ARG A 119 -6.89 -7.98 -3.39
C ARG A 119 -6.50 -8.51 -4.76
N LYS A 120 -5.54 -7.86 -5.41
CA LYS A 120 -5.05 -8.30 -6.72
C LYS A 120 -4.45 -9.70 -6.66
N GLN A 121 -3.71 -10.01 -5.61
CA GLN A 121 -3.09 -11.32 -5.43
C GLN A 121 -4.07 -12.38 -4.92
N ALA A 122 -5.01 -12.00 -4.06
CA ALA A 122 -6.03 -12.91 -3.53
C ALA A 122 -7.04 -13.35 -4.58
N CYS A 123 -7.24 -12.59 -5.65
CA CYS A 123 -8.12 -12.94 -6.77
C CYS A 123 -7.51 -13.94 -7.77
N LEU A 124 -6.37 -14.50 -7.46
CA LEU A 124 -5.80 -15.59 -8.24
C LEU A 124 -6.54 -16.89 -7.98
#